data_95c9ba4f5700e658bfe64345902d91d8
#
_entry.id   95c9ba4f5700e658bfe64345902d91d8
#
_cell.length_a   1.000
_cell.length_b   1.000
_cell.length_c   1.000
_cell.angle_alpha   90.00
_cell.angle_beta   90.00
_cell.angle_gamma   90.00
#
_symmetry.space_group_name_H-M   'P 1'
#
loop_
_entity.id
_entity.type
_entity.pdbx_description
1 polymer ?
#
loop_
_entity_poly.entity_id
_entity_poly.type
_entity_poly.pdbx_seq_one_letter_code
_entity_poly.pdbx_strand_id
1 'polypeptide(L)'
;MLRIAICDDEKIFLMHEKKIIKNILLDLGYECEIDKYTSGVDFLNNDKEIGQYDIVFLDVNMEELDGVATAKRIRVLNEQVFIVFISAYCSYSLEGYKVDAIRYIIKDDKGFEDTLKECLHAIICKMKHNQICKSFRFQEGNVDLDIDKVIYIESNLHKLIFHVNSNEKKEYIMYDRLDNIQIDGFCRIHKSYLINLKYVSEINRYYVVLADNTELSIAKTRYPSVKNAYINYRGKL
;
A
#
# COMPACT_ATOMS: atom_id res chain seq x y z
N MET A 1 9.91 4.71 -3.19
CA MET A 1 9.75 5.93 -4.01
C MET A 1 8.38 5.87 -4.64
N LEU A 2 7.55 6.90 -4.46
CA LEU A 2 6.19 6.97 -5.02
C LEU A 2 6.25 7.44 -6.48
N ARG A 3 5.49 6.78 -7.37
CA ARG A 3 5.32 7.24 -8.75
C ARG A 3 3.98 7.95 -8.91
N ILE A 4 4.03 9.19 -9.38
CA ILE A 4 2.88 10.08 -9.45
C ILE A 4 2.76 10.65 -10.86
N ALA A 5 1.55 10.68 -11.40
CA ALA A 5 1.24 11.42 -12.62
C ALA A 5 0.38 12.64 -12.28
N ILE A 6 0.61 13.74 -12.98
CA ILE A 6 -0.23 14.94 -12.96
C ILE A 6 -0.62 15.23 -14.40
N CYS A 7 -1.92 15.33 -14.66
CA CYS A 7 -2.47 15.61 -15.98
C CYS A 7 -3.34 16.86 -15.93
N ASP A 8 -2.92 17.93 -16.64
CA ASP A 8 -3.55 19.24 -16.66
C ASP A 8 -3.11 19.96 -17.95
N ASP A 9 -4.02 20.52 -18.72
CA ASP A 9 -3.71 21.21 -19.98
C ASP A 9 -3.05 22.59 -19.76
N GLU A 10 -3.17 23.14 -18.54
CA GLU A 10 -2.53 24.39 -18.16
C GLU A 10 -1.13 24.17 -17.55
N LYS A 11 -0.08 24.44 -18.34
CA LYS A 11 1.32 24.24 -17.91
C LYS A 11 1.71 24.95 -16.61
N ILE A 12 1.07 26.08 -16.32
CA ILE A 12 1.32 26.86 -15.10
C ILE A 12 0.86 26.05 -13.88
N PHE A 13 -0.34 25.47 -13.93
CA PHE A 13 -0.86 24.63 -12.85
C PHE A 13 -0.03 23.35 -12.68
N LEU A 14 0.33 22.67 -13.77
CA LEU A 14 1.24 21.50 -13.71
C LEU A 14 2.52 21.77 -12.92
N MET A 15 3.14 22.94 -13.13
CA MET A 15 4.37 23.29 -12.42
C MET A 15 4.13 23.61 -10.95
N HIS A 16 3.02 24.30 -10.67
CA HIS A 16 2.62 24.68 -9.31
C HIS A 16 2.24 23.44 -8.49
N GLU A 17 1.36 22.59 -9.01
CA GLU A 17 0.94 21.35 -8.37
C GLU A 17 2.11 20.42 -8.09
N LYS A 18 2.98 20.19 -9.09
CA LYS A 18 4.19 19.39 -8.91
C LYS A 18 5.04 19.87 -7.74
N LYS A 19 5.23 21.19 -7.61
CA LYS A 19 6.04 21.79 -6.54
C LYS A 19 5.39 21.54 -5.17
N ILE A 20 4.08 21.79 -5.05
CA ILE A 20 3.35 21.62 -3.78
C ILE A 20 3.34 20.14 -3.38
N ILE A 21 2.94 19.24 -4.28
CA ILE A 21 2.88 17.80 -4.03
C ILE A 21 4.25 17.27 -3.57
N LYS A 22 5.32 17.67 -4.26
CA LYS A 22 6.67 17.25 -3.90
C LYS A 22 7.08 17.72 -2.50
N ASN A 23 6.78 18.97 -2.15
CA ASN A 23 7.10 19.51 -0.83
C ASN A 23 6.33 18.79 0.27
N ILE A 24 5.00 18.60 0.09
CA ILE A 24 4.17 17.89 1.07
C ILE A 24 4.68 16.45 1.29
N LEU A 25 5.04 15.73 0.22
CA LEU A 25 5.54 14.37 0.35
C LEU A 25 6.91 14.30 1.02
N LEU A 26 7.79 15.25 0.74
CA LEU A 26 9.08 15.39 1.43
C LEU A 26 8.89 15.62 2.94
N ASP A 27 7.97 16.51 3.32
CA ASP A 27 7.65 16.78 4.72
C ASP A 27 7.07 15.52 5.43
N LEU A 28 6.37 14.67 4.67
CA LEU A 28 5.84 13.39 5.16
C LEU A 28 6.88 12.26 5.15
N GLY A 29 8.13 12.54 4.70
CA GLY A 29 9.23 11.57 4.65
C GLY A 29 9.18 10.61 3.45
N TYR A 30 8.51 11.01 2.33
CA TYR A 30 8.41 10.21 1.12
C TYR A 30 9.16 10.82 -0.05
N GLU A 31 9.97 10.01 -0.71
CA GLU A 31 10.53 10.33 -2.03
C GLU A 31 9.52 10.02 -3.12
N CYS A 32 9.43 10.88 -4.14
CA CYS A 32 8.51 10.70 -5.27
C CYS A 32 9.14 11.09 -6.60
N GLU A 33 8.71 10.40 -7.64
CA GLU A 33 8.91 10.74 -9.04
C GLU A 33 7.57 11.22 -9.60
N ILE A 34 7.57 12.40 -10.28
CA ILE A 34 6.35 13.04 -10.76
C ILE A 34 6.47 13.31 -12.26
N ASP A 35 5.67 12.58 -13.03
CA ASP A 35 5.50 12.77 -14.46
C ASP A 35 4.35 13.74 -14.74
N LYS A 36 4.46 14.50 -15.85
CA LYS A 36 3.51 15.53 -16.23
C LYS A 36 2.97 15.28 -17.62
N TYR A 37 1.66 15.38 -17.77
CA TYR A 37 0.93 15.21 -19.02
C TYR A 37 0.05 16.43 -19.26
N THR A 38 -0.02 16.89 -20.51
CA THR A 38 -0.81 18.06 -20.90
C THR A 38 -2.18 17.70 -21.48
N SER A 39 -2.50 16.42 -21.59
CA SER A 39 -3.83 15.94 -22.00
C SER A 39 -4.09 14.53 -21.51
N GLY A 40 -5.36 14.14 -21.41
CA GLY A 40 -5.75 12.77 -21.08
C GLY A 40 -5.32 11.77 -22.17
N VAL A 41 -5.25 12.22 -23.42
CA VAL A 41 -4.79 11.39 -24.55
C VAL A 41 -3.29 11.11 -24.44
N ASP A 42 -2.48 12.13 -24.16
CA ASP A 42 -1.04 11.99 -23.99
C ASP A 42 -0.72 11.03 -22.82
N PHE A 43 -1.43 11.16 -21.70
CA PHE A 43 -1.31 10.26 -20.57
C PHE A 43 -1.64 8.79 -20.95
N LEU A 44 -2.75 8.56 -21.65
CA LEU A 44 -3.22 7.22 -22.00
C LEU A 44 -2.38 6.56 -23.10
N ASN A 45 -1.67 7.31 -23.93
CA ASN A 45 -0.76 6.76 -24.93
C ASN A 45 0.47 6.08 -24.33
N ASN A 46 0.74 6.29 -23.06
CA ASN A 46 1.78 5.63 -22.27
C ASN A 46 1.25 4.43 -21.46
N ASP A 47 0.39 3.59 -22.05
CA ASP A 47 -0.30 2.46 -21.41
C ASP A 47 0.60 1.59 -20.51
N LYS A 48 1.86 1.37 -20.91
CA LYS A 48 2.81 0.55 -20.14
C LYS A 48 3.22 1.17 -18.80
N GLU A 49 3.09 2.48 -18.66
CA GLU A 49 3.47 3.21 -17.44
C GLU A 49 2.29 3.41 -16.48
N ILE A 50 1.04 3.39 -16.98
CA ILE A 50 -0.17 3.59 -16.18
C ILE A 50 -0.25 2.59 -15.02
N GLY A 51 0.15 1.33 -15.25
CA GLY A 51 0.21 0.30 -14.22
C GLY A 51 1.25 0.54 -13.11
N GLN A 52 2.16 1.49 -13.30
CA GLN A 52 3.25 1.79 -12.36
C GLN A 52 2.99 3.00 -11.46
N TYR A 53 1.94 3.78 -11.75
CA TYR A 53 1.60 4.93 -10.91
C TYR A 53 0.85 4.50 -9.65
N ASP A 54 1.26 5.09 -8.53
CA ASP A 54 0.59 4.96 -7.24
C ASP A 54 -0.56 5.97 -7.11
N ILE A 55 -0.34 7.19 -7.61
CA ILE A 55 -1.30 8.31 -7.52
C ILE A 55 -1.37 9.03 -8.86
N VAL A 56 -2.57 9.34 -9.31
CA VAL A 56 -2.82 10.17 -10.51
C VAL A 56 -3.69 11.35 -10.13
N PHE A 57 -3.18 12.55 -10.36
CA PHE A 57 -3.92 13.80 -10.28
C PHE A 57 -4.42 14.17 -11.66
N LEU A 58 -5.70 14.46 -11.79
CA LEU A 58 -6.34 14.76 -13.06
C LEU A 58 -7.11 16.09 -12.97
N ASP A 59 -6.83 17.03 -13.88
CA ASP A 59 -7.80 18.05 -14.14
C ASP A 59 -9.04 17.45 -14.82
N VAL A 60 -10.21 17.93 -14.43
CA VAL A 60 -11.46 17.47 -15.03
C VAL A 60 -11.68 18.11 -16.38
N ASN A 61 -11.32 19.39 -16.53
CA ASN A 61 -11.66 20.17 -17.71
C ASN A 61 -10.49 20.31 -18.66
N MET A 62 -10.15 19.21 -19.34
CA MET A 62 -9.11 19.18 -20.36
C MET A 62 -9.71 19.11 -21.77
N GLU A 63 -9.03 19.74 -22.74
CA GLU A 63 -9.36 19.58 -24.16
C GLU A 63 -9.20 18.12 -24.60
N GLU A 64 -9.81 17.72 -25.70
CA GLU A 64 -9.79 16.38 -26.32
C GLU A 64 -10.42 15.25 -25.48
N LEU A 65 -9.94 15.01 -24.27
CA LEU A 65 -10.44 13.97 -23.36
C LEU A 65 -10.48 14.51 -21.93
N ASP A 66 -11.69 14.64 -21.38
CA ASP A 66 -11.89 15.10 -20.01
C ASP A 66 -11.29 14.15 -18.95
N GLY A 67 -11.03 14.70 -17.75
CA GLY A 67 -10.41 13.93 -16.67
C GLY A 67 -11.27 12.76 -16.19
N VAL A 68 -12.60 12.85 -16.27
CA VAL A 68 -13.50 11.75 -15.85
C VAL A 68 -13.43 10.59 -16.85
N ALA A 69 -13.42 10.89 -18.14
CA ALA A 69 -13.26 9.89 -19.18
C ALA A 69 -11.87 9.23 -19.10
N THR A 70 -10.84 10.04 -18.83
CA THR A 70 -9.48 9.56 -18.57
C THR A 70 -9.45 8.61 -17.37
N ALA A 71 -10.05 9.00 -16.25
CA ALA A 71 -10.12 8.18 -15.03
C ALA A 71 -10.83 6.84 -15.27
N LYS A 72 -11.91 6.81 -16.05
CA LYS A 72 -12.60 5.55 -16.42
C LYS A 72 -11.68 4.59 -17.17
N ARG A 73 -10.85 5.09 -18.07
CA ARG A 73 -9.87 4.26 -18.80
C ARG A 73 -8.74 3.78 -17.88
N ILE A 74 -8.27 4.64 -16.98
CA ILE A 74 -7.29 4.26 -15.97
C ILE A 74 -7.80 3.09 -15.13
N ARG A 75 -9.06 3.12 -14.67
CA ARG A 75 -9.66 2.04 -13.86
C ARG A 75 -9.69 0.70 -14.57
N VAL A 76 -9.83 0.67 -15.87
CA VAL A 76 -9.76 -0.58 -16.66
C VAL A 76 -8.33 -1.14 -16.69
N LEU A 77 -7.32 -0.28 -16.67
CA LEU A 77 -5.90 -0.66 -16.75
C LEU A 77 -5.27 -0.90 -15.37
N ASN A 78 -5.69 -0.14 -14.37
CA ASN A 78 -5.21 -0.23 -12.98
C ASN A 78 -6.32 0.14 -11.99
N GLU A 79 -6.90 -0.87 -11.34
CA GLU A 79 -7.92 -0.69 -10.31
C GLU A 79 -7.37 -0.10 -9.01
N GLN A 80 -6.07 -0.28 -8.73
CA GLN A 80 -5.45 0.04 -7.45
C GLN A 80 -4.92 1.47 -7.33
N VAL A 81 -4.73 2.18 -8.45
CA VAL A 81 -4.17 3.53 -8.45
C VAL A 81 -5.11 4.51 -7.73
N PHE A 82 -4.55 5.39 -6.92
CA PHE A 82 -5.31 6.44 -6.28
C PHE A 82 -5.55 7.60 -7.25
N ILE A 83 -6.82 7.90 -7.55
CA ILE A 83 -7.20 9.00 -8.44
C ILE A 83 -7.68 10.17 -7.59
N VAL A 84 -7.15 11.35 -7.87
CA VAL A 84 -7.54 12.64 -7.27
C VAL A 84 -7.87 13.60 -8.40
N PHE A 85 -9.05 14.19 -8.36
CA PHE A 85 -9.39 15.27 -9.27
C PHE A 85 -8.96 16.62 -8.69
N ILE A 86 -8.37 17.47 -9.52
CA ILE A 86 -8.04 18.85 -9.22
C ILE A 86 -8.67 19.70 -10.33
N SER A 87 -9.61 20.60 -9.99
CA SER A 87 -10.33 21.39 -11.01
C SER A 87 -10.73 22.75 -10.50
N ALA A 88 -10.85 23.71 -11.39
CA ALA A 88 -11.41 25.03 -11.08
C ALA A 88 -12.94 25.00 -10.86
N TYR A 89 -13.64 23.94 -11.23
CA TYR A 89 -15.11 23.88 -11.24
C TYR A 89 -15.67 22.87 -10.24
N CYS A 90 -16.63 23.30 -9.41
CA CYS A 90 -17.30 22.43 -8.42
C CYS A 90 -18.32 21.46 -9.03
N SER A 91 -18.80 21.68 -10.25
CA SER A 91 -19.96 21.00 -10.84
C SER A 91 -19.75 19.50 -11.13
N TYR A 92 -18.51 19.03 -11.20
CA TYR A 92 -18.15 17.65 -11.55
C TYR A 92 -17.84 16.77 -10.34
N SER A 93 -18.00 17.24 -9.12
CA SER A 93 -17.66 16.49 -7.90
C SER A 93 -18.41 15.16 -7.77
N LEU A 94 -19.65 15.07 -8.28
CA LEU A 94 -20.44 13.84 -8.29
C LEU A 94 -19.94 12.77 -9.26
N GLU A 95 -19.28 13.15 -10.35
CA GLU A 95 -18.71 12.19 -11.32
C GLU A 95 -17.51 11.43 -10.74
N GLY A 96 -16.80 12.02 -9.78
CA GLY A 96 -15.68 11.39 -9.09
C GLY A 96 -16.07 10.10 -8.36
N TYR A 97 -17.29 9.99 -7.85
CA TYR A 97 -17.79 8.77 -7.20
C TYR A 97 -17.90 7.58 -8.16
N LYS A 98 -18.15 7.82 -9.44
CA LYS A 98 -18.30 6.75 -10.45
C LYS A 98 -17.00 6.05 -10.80
N VAL A 99 -15.86 6.67 -10.48
CA VAL A 99 -14.50 6.16 -10.77
C VAL A 99 -13.71 5.86 -9.51
N ASP A 100 -14.38 5.83 -8.36
CA ASP A 100 -13.75 5.62 -7.05
C ASP A 100 -12.55 6.55 -6.82
N ALA A 101 -12.75 7.85 -7.11
CA ALA A 101 -11.75 8.86 -6.82
C ALA A 101 -11.69 9.13 -5.31
N ILE A 102 -10.48 9.29 -4.80
CA ILE A 102 -10.25 9.51 -3.36
C ILE A 102 -10.77 10.87 -2.93
N ARG A 103 -10.56 11.89 -3.76
CA ARG A 103 -10.98 13.26 -3.46
C ARG A 103 -11.15 14.08 -4.74
N TYR A 104 -11.97 15.11 -4.63
CA TYR A 104 -12.10 16.19 -5.58
C TYR A 104 -11.62 17.48 -4.90
N ILE A 105 -10.64 18.18 -5.49
CA ILE A 105 -9.99 19.37 -4.94
C ILE A 105 -10.20 20.53 -5.89
N ILE A 106 -10.56 21.71 -5.35
CA ILE A 106 -10.79 22.93 -6.14
C ILE A 106 -9.50 23.74 -6.20
N LYS A 107 -9.06 24.13 -7.43
CA LYS A 107 -7.78 24.81 -7.70
C LYS A 107 -7.65 26.18 -7.00
N ASP A 108 -8.72 26.96 -6.95
CA ASP A 108 -8.71 28.36 -6.51
C ASP A 108 -9.22 28.55 -5.06
N ASP A 109 -9.31 27.49 -4.28
CA ASP A 109 -9.68 27.61 -2.87
C ASP A 109 -8.48 28.09 -2.04
N LYS A 110 -8.73 29.03 -1.09
CA LYS A 110 -7.72 29.48 -0.11
C LYS A 110 -7.14 28.34 0.72
N GLY A 111 -7.84 27.17 0.79
CA GLY A 111 -7.43 25.95 1.45
C GLY A 111 -6.84 24.89 0.52
N PHE A 112 -6.47 25.20 -0.73
CA PHE A 112 -6.01 24.21 -1.70
C PHE A 112 -4.84 23.37 -1.18
N GLU A 113 -3.80 24.03 -0.66
CA GLU A 113 -2.60 23.33 -0.15
C GLU A 113 -2.92 22.46 1.07
N ASP A 114 -3.75 22.95 1.99
CA ASP A 114 -4.17 22.19 3.17
C ASP A 114 -5.02 20.97 2.76
N THR A 115 -5.98 21.17 1.84
CA THR A 115 -6.81 20.07 1.31
C THR A 115 -5.99 19.03 0.59
N LEU A 116 -4.97 19.44 -0.18
CA LEU A 116 -4.06 18.55 -0.88
C LEU A 116 -3.19 17.77 0.12
N LYS A 117 -2.72 18.41 1.18
CA LYS A 117 -1.97 17.78 2.28
C LYS A 117 -2.80 16.74 3.01
N GLU A 118 -4.04 17.04 3.36
CA GLU A 118 -4.98 16.06 3.94
C GLU A 118 -5.22 14.87 3.01
N CYS A 119 -5.41 15.15 1.72
CA CYS A 119 -5.63 14.12 0.71
C CYS A 119 -4.43 13.17 0.60
N LEU A 120 -3.23 13.72 0.46
CA LEU A 120 -1.99 12.92 0.40
C LEU A 120 -1.77 12.12 1.68
N HIS A 121 -2.02 12.71 2.85
CA HIS A 121 -1.94 11.98 4.11
C HIS A 121 -2.93 10.80 4.17
N ALA A 122 -4.18 11.01 3.72
CA ALA A 122 -5.19 9.95 3.67
C ALA A 122 -4.79 8.82 2.70
N ILE A 123 -4.23 9.17 1.53
CA ILE A 123 -3.71 8.19 0.55
C ILE A 123 -2.59 7.36 1.17
N ILE A 124 -1.60 8.01 1.80
CA ILE A 124 -0.48 7.32 2.44
C ILE A 124 -0.96 6.37 3.55
N CYS A 125 -1.94 6.79 4.36
CA CYS A 125 -2.54 5.92 5.36
C CYS A 125 -3.22 4.70 4.73
N LYS A 126 -3.96 4.88 3.62
CA LYS A 126 -4.59 3.78 2.88
C LYS A 126 -3.54 2.85 2.25
N MET A 127 -2.47 3.40 1.67
CA MET A 127 -1.37 2.60 1.10
C MET A 127 -0.70 1.74 2.19
N LYS A 128 -0.43 2.32 3.36
CA LYS A 128 0.10 1.57 4.51
C LYS A 128 -0.86 0.48 4.95
N HIS A 129 -2.15 0.80 5.04
CA HIS A 129 -3.17 -0.17 5.40
C HIS A 129 -3.27 -1.31 4.37
N ASN A 130 -3.25 -1.00 3.07
CA ASN A 130 -3.25 -2.00 2.00
C ASN A 130 -1.97 -2.86 1.97
N GLN A 131 -0.83 -2.31 2.39
CA GLN A 131 0.41 -3.08 2.58
C GLN A 131 0.34 -4.01 3.79
N ILE A 132 -0.42 -3.61 4.82
CA ILE A 132 -0.60 -4.38 6.06
C ILE A 132 -1.65 -5.48 5.85
N CYS A 133 -2.72 -5.22 5.09
CA CYS A 133 -3.75 -6.21 4.80
C CYS A 133 -3.41 -7.01 3.53
N LYS A 134 -3.45 -8.35 3.66
CA LYS A 134 -3.32 -9.28 2.52
C LYS A 134 -4.52 -10.21 2.46
N SER A 135 -5.04 -10.40 1.26
CA SER A 135 -6.13 -11.35 1.00
C SER A 135 -5.59 -12.78 0.94
N PHE A 136 -6.17 -13.65 1.75
CA PHE A 136 -5.90 -15.07 1.74
C PHE A 136 -7.19 -15.87 1.57
N ARG A 137 -7.08 -17.01 0.89
CA ARG A 137 -8.19 -17.96 0.76
C ARG A 137 -8.12 -19.01 1.87
N PHE A 138 -8.78 -18.72 2.98
CA PHE A 138 -8.92 -19.65 4.11
C PHE A 138 -10.05 -20.66 3.88
N GLN A 139 -10.21 -21.61 4.81
CA GLN A 139 -11.28 -22.60 4.77
C GLN A 139 -12.68 -21.95 4.79
N GLU A 140 -12.81 -20.81 5.47
CA GLU A 140 -14.07 -20.06 5.58
C GLU A 140 -14.35 -19.13 4.38
N GLY A 141 -13.42 -19.01 3.44
CA GLY A 141 -13.52 -18.12 2.29
C GLY A 141 -12.35 -17.14 2.18
N ASN A 142 -12.52 -16.11 1.35
CA ASN A 142 -11.52 -15.05 1.22
C ASN A 142 -11.61 -14.09 2.42
N VAL A 143 -10.48 -13.85 3.07
CA VAL A 143 -10.36 -12.93 4.21
C VAL A 143 -9.20 -11.99 3.97
N ASP A 144 -9.44 -10.70 4.12
CA ASP A 144 -8.40 -9.67 4.17
C ASP A 144 -7.83 -9.64 5.58
N LEU A 145 -6.63 -10.21 5.72
CA LEU A 145 -5.97 -10.36 7.01
C LEU A 145 -4.95 -9.24 7.22
N ASP A 146 -5.11 -8.53 8.33
CA ASP A 146 -4.12 -7.57 8.81
C ASP A 146 -2.85 -8.33 9.25
N ILE A 147 -1.83 -8.24 8.42
CA ILE A 147 -0.55 -8.95 8.61
C ILE A 147 0.17 -8.50 9.88
N ASP A 148 -0.03 -7.26 10.28
CA ASP A 148 0.53 -6.73 11.52
C ASP A 148 -0.03 -7.42 12.78
N LYS A 149 -1.21 -8.03 12.68
CA LYS A 149 -1.81 -8.82 13.74
C LYS A 149 -1.41 -10.30 13.72
N VAL A 150 -0.82 -10.78 12.63
CA VAL A 150 -0.35 -12.18 12.57
C VAL A 150 0.91 -12.32 13.40
N ILE A 151 0.85 -13.17 14.44
CA ILE A 151 1.97 -13.42 15.35
C ILE A 151 2.96 -14.38 14.70
N TYR A 152 2.46 -15.53 14.23
CA TYR A 152 3.24 -16.53 13.49
C TYR A 152 2.32 -17.41 12.64
N ILE A 153 2.94 -18.15 11.72
CA ILE A 153 2.25 -19.12 10.86
C ILE A 153 2.89 -20.48 11.11
N GLU A 154 2.06 -21.46 11.45
CA GLU A 154 2.46 -22.83 11.67
C GLU A 154 2.08 -23.69 10.45
N SER A 155 3.00 -24.58 10.05
CA SER A 155 2.71 -25.64 9.07
C SER A 155 2.52 -26.97 9.77
N ASN A 156 1.32 -27.52 9.64
CA ASN A 156 0.97 -28.85 10.12
C ASN A 156 0.46 -29.70 8.94
N LEU A 157 1.30 -30.64 8.46
CA LEU A 157 1.07 -31.42 7.24
C LEU A 157 0.90 -30.50 6.01
N HIS A 158 -0.31 -30.42 5.46
CA HIS A 158 -0.67 -29.57 4.31
C HIS A 158 -1.46 -28.33 4.69
N LYS A 159 -1.60 -28.08 6.00
CA LYS A 159 -2.34 -26.92 6.53
C LYS A 159 -1.37 -25.87 7.02
N LEU A 160 -1.69 -24.62 6.73
CA LEU A 160 -1.08 -23.46 7.36
C LEU A 160 -2.09 -22.88 8.35
N ILE A 161 -1.65 -22.69 9.58
CA ILE A 161 -2.43 -22.09 10.67
C ILE A 161 -1.81 -20.74 10.97
N PHE A 162 -2.59 -19.68 10.73
CA PHE A 162 -2.21 -18.30 11.03
C PHE A 162 -2.67 -17.97 12.44
N HIS A 163 -1.75 -17.75 13.35
CA HIS A 163 -2.04 -17.34 14.73
C HIS A 163 -2.07 -15.82 14.80
N VAL A 164 -3.21 -15.26 15.22
CA VAL A 164 -3.50 -13.83 15.13
C VAL A 164 -3.77 -13.23 16.49
N ASN A 165 -3.20 -12.07 16.75
CA ASN A 165 -3.52 -11.25 17.94
C ASN A 165 -4.86 -10.54 17.74
N SER A 166 -5.95 -11.24 18.04
CA SER A 166 -7.31 -10.73 17.91
C SER A 166 -8.18 -11.23 19.05
N ASN A 167 -9.14 -10.42 19.48
CA ASN A 167 -10.12 -10.79 20.50
C ASN A 167 -11.24 -11.68 19.95
N GLU A 168 -11.53 -11.59 18.64
CA GLU A 168 -12.66 -12.27 18.01
C GLU A 168 -12.26 -13.65 17.49
N LYS A 169 -11.18 -13.74 16.72
CA LYS A 169 -10.71 -14.98 16.11
C LYS A 169 -9.20 -15.05 16.16
N LYS A 170 -8.69 -16.11 16.80
CA LYS A 170 -7.24 -16.28 17.05
C LYS A 170 -6.52 -17.07 15.96
N GLU A 171 -7.25 -17.83 15.12
CA GLU A 171 -6.65 -18.72 14.13
C GLU A 171 -7.43 -18.72 12.81
N TYR A 172 -6.66 -18.73 11.70
CA TYR A 172 -7.20 -18.94 10.34
C TYR A 172 -6.44 -20.09 9.70
N ILE A 173 -7.15 -20.96 8.96
CA ILE A 173 -6.58 -22.17 8.37
C ILE A 173 -6.72 -22.14 6.86
N MET A 174 -5.61 -22.38 6.15
CA MET A 174 -5.60 -22.58 4.71
C MET A 174 -4.78 -23.81 4.31
N TYR A 175 -4.98 -24.29 3.08
CA TYR A 175 -4.18 -25.38 2.51
C TYR A 175 -3.13 -24.81 1.58
N ASP A 176 -1.89 -24.79 2.03
CA ASP A 176 -0.74 -24.35 1.23
C ASP A 176 0.56 -24.82 1.88
N ARG A 177 1.71 -24.44 1.29
CA ARG A 177 3.05 -24.65 1.82
C ARG A 177 3.61 -23.33 2.34
N LEU A 178 4.33 -23.41 3.47
CA LEU A 178 5.00 -22.22 4.01
C LEU A 178 5.99 -21.56 3.03
N ASP A 179 6.52 -22.31 2.07
CA ASP A 179 7.46 -21.80 1.07
C ASP A 179 6.79 -20.85 0.05
N ASN A 180 5.46 -20.93 -0.09
CA ASN A 180 4.66 -20.04 -0.94
C ASN A 180 4.29 -18.73 -0.21
N ILE A 181 4.51 -18.66 1.10
CA ILE A 181 4.17 -17.47 1.90
C ILE A 181 5.37 -16.53 1.93
N GLN A 182 5.22 -15.37 1.31
CA GLN A 182 6.20 -14.29 1.35
C GLN A 182 5.55 -13.04 1.95
N ILE A 183 5.99 -12.67 3.15
CA ILE A 183 5.48 -11.54 3.90
C ILE A 183 6.67 -10.76 4.47
N ASP A 184 6.73 -9.48 4.19
CA ASP A 184 7.77 -8.61 4.74
C ASP A 184 7.66 -8.54 6.27
N GLY A 185 8.80 -8.51 6.94
CA GLY A 185 8.84 -8.54 8.41
C GLY A 185 8.69 -9.93 9.02
N PHE A 186 8.50 -10.99 8.19
CA PHE A 186 8.45 -12.38 8.67
C PHE A 186 9.78 -13.11 8.43
N CYS A 187 10.09 -14.05 9.32
CA CYS A 187 11.30 -14.85 9.24
C CYS A 187 10.98 -16.34 9.42
N ARG A 188 11.51 -17.18 8.51
CA ARG A 188 11.40 -18.63 8.60
C ARG A 188 12.41 -19.18 9.61
N ILE A 189 11.94 -19.63 10.77
CA ILE A 189 12.79 -20.15 11.86
C ILE A 189 12.91 -21.69 11.85
N HIS A 190 11.89 -22.39 11.32
CA HIS A 190 11.81 -23.84 11.27
C HIS A 190 11.13 -24.31 9.99
N LYS A 191 11.22 -25.61 9.66
CA LYS A 191 10.42 -26.18 8.56
C LYS A 191 8.92 -25.96 8.76
N SER A 192 8.48 -25.84 10.00
CA SER A 192 7.08 -25.68 10.39
C SER A 192 6.71 -24.27 10.85
N TYR A 193 7.65 -23.33 11.01
CA TYR A 193 7.34 -22.03 11.61
C TYR A 193 7.89 -20.85 10.80
N LEU A 194 7.01 -19.90 10.51
CA LEU A 194 7.29 -18.57 9.96
C LEU A 194 6.78 -17.53 10.95
N ILE A 195 7.64 -16.74 11.55
CA ILE A 195 7.30 -15.80 12.63
C ILE A 195 7.33 -14.36 12.15
N ASN A 196 6.45 -13.53 12.72
CA ASN A 196 6.52 -12.09 12.56
C ASN A 196 7.55 -11.51 13.55
N LEU A 197 8.59 -10.87 13.02
CA LEU A 197 9.69 -10.31 13.82
C LEU A 197 9.23 -9.20 14.77
N LYS A 198 8.08 -8.58 14.52
CA LYS A 198 7.43 -7.60 15.39
C LYS A 198 7.09 -8.16 16.77
N TYR A 199 6.71 -9.43 16.83
CA TYR A 199 6.28 -10.10 18.07
C TYR A 199 7.41 -10.82 18.79
N VAL A 200 8.64 -10.76 18.31
CA VAL A 200 9.78 -11.41 18.96
C VAL A 200 10.20 -10.62 20.21
N SER A 201 10.10 -11.26 21.38
CA SER A 201 10.58 -10.72 22.64
C SER A 201 12.02 -11.17 22.95
N GLU A 202 12.35 -12.44 22.68
CA GLU A 202 13.67 -13.00 22.95
C GLU A 202 14.08 -13.98 21.83
N ILE A 203 15.37 -14.00 21.47
CA ILE A 203 15.96 -15.00 20.57
C ILE A 203 17.08 -15.72 21.29
N ASN A 204 16.91 -17.03 21.42
CA ASN A 204 17.95 -17.94 21.89
C ASN A 204 18.47 -18.80 20.71
N ARG A 205 19.56 -19.55 20.93
CA ARG A 205 20.16 -20.41 19.88
C ARG A 205 19.20 -21.50 19.38
N TYR A 206 18.30 -21.98 20.24
CA TYR A 206 17.43 -23.12 19.97
C TYR A 206 15.95 -22.77 19.89
N TYR A 207 15.54 -21.62 20.37
CA TYR A 207 14.16 -21.18 20.40
C TYR A 207 14.03 -19.66 20.31
N VAL A 208 12.85 -19.20 19.97
CA VAL A 208 12.41 -17.82 20.04
C VAL A 208 11.22 -17.74 21.00
N VAL A 209 11.16 -16.71 21.79
CA VAL A 209 9.99 -16.36 22.61
C VAL A 209 9.26 -15.20 21.98
N LEU A 210 7.95 -15.33 21.80
CA LEU A 210 7.09 -14.30 21.26
C LEU A 210 6.44 -13.47 22.37
N ALA A 211 5.85 -12.34 22.05
CA ALA A 211 5.26 -11.40 23.00
C ALA A 211 4.09 -11.98 23.82
N ASP A 212 3.45 -13.04 23.34
CA ASP A 212 2.41 -13.80 24.03
C ASP A 212 2.97 -14.95 24.90
N ASN A 213 4.30 -15.00 25.10
CA ASN A 213 5.07 -16.04 25.76
C ASN A 213 5.08 -17.41 25.02
N THR A 214 4.65 -17.46 23.77
CA THR A 214 4.79 -18.67 22.95
C THR A 214 6.27 -18.93 22.66
N GLU A 215 6.74 -20.14 22.96
CA GLU A 215 8.10 -20.59 22.64
C GLU A 215 8.10 -21.48 21.39
N LEU A 216 8.88 -21.10 20.37
CA LEU A 216 8.99 -21.81 19.11
C LEU A 216 10.43 -22.22 18.83
N SER A 217 10.65 -23.48 18.42
CA SER A 217 11.99 -24.01 18.14
C SER A 217 12.60 -23.41 16.87
N ILE A 218 13.88 -23.09 16.94
CA ILE A 218 14.70 -22.67 15.78
C ILE A 218 15.49 -23.86 15.26
N ALA A 219 15.45 -24.12 13.95
CA ALA A 219 16.33 -25.10 13.33
C ALA A 219 17.79 -24.63 13.42
N LYS A 220 18.71 -25.50 13.86
CA LYS A 220 20.14 -25.18 14.06
C LYS A 220 20.77 -24.46 12.86
N THR A 221 20.44 -24.92 11.65
CA THR A 221 20.95 -24.34 10.39
C THR A 221 20.39 -22.93 10.09
N ARG A 222 19.26 -22.55 10.69
CA ARG A 222 18.59 -21.27 10.43
C ARG A 222 18.94 -20.18 11.45
N TYR A 223 19.51 -20.54 12.60
CA TYR A 223 19.81 -19.56 13.65
C TYR A 223 20.61 -18.33 13.18
N PRO A 224 21.68 -18.45 12.36
CA PRO A 224 22.42 -17.28 11.91
C PRO A 224 21.55 -16.32 11.07
N SER A 225 20.73 -16.86 10.16
CA SER A 225 19.84 -16.05 9.31
C SER A 225 18.72 -15.39 10.12
N VAL A 226 18.17 -16.09 11.10
CA VAL A 226 17.14 -15.56 12.02
C VAL A 226 17.69 -14.40 12.84
N LYS A 227 18.89 -14.55 13.41
CA LYS A 227 19.55 -13.50 14.19
C LYS A 227 19.81 -12.27 13.34
N ASN A 228 20.33 -12.45 12.12
CA ASN A 228 20.58 -11.33 11.21
C ASN A 228 19.28 -10.64 10.77
N ALA A 229 18.24 -11.40 10.46
CA ALA A 229 16.93 -10.85 10.11
C ALA A 229 16.36 -9.98 11.25
N TYR A 230 16.46 -10.46 12.48
CA TYR A 230 15.98 -9.71 13.65
C TYR A 230 16.79 -8.42 13.91
N ILE A 231 18.12 -8.48 13.81
CA ILE A 231 18.97 -7.29 13.95
C ILE A 231 18.62 -6.26 12.88
N ASN A 232 18.48 -6.68 11.62
CA ASN A 232 18.11 -5.79 10.53
C ASN A 232 16.68 -5.21 10.70
N TYR A 233 15.76 -5.98 11.25
CA TYR A 233 14.41 -5.51 11.56
C TYR A 233 14.44 -4.43 12.64
N ARG A 234 15.18 -4.68 13.75
CA ARG A 234 15.32 -3.71 14.84
C ARG A 234 16.09 -2.45 14.46
N GLY A 235 17.01 -2.53 13.52
CA GLY A 235 17.77 -1.37 13.01
C GLY A 235 16.98 -0.48 12.05
N LYS A 236 15.78 -0.88 11.65
CA LYS A 236 14.85 -0.08 10.81
C LYS A 236 13.75 0.61 11.63
N LEU A 237 13.64 0.32 12.93
CA LEU A 237 12.72 0.95 13.89
C LEU A 237 13.38 2.16 14.54
#